data_ef7057d59d5bf4188f8f0b5d658fff2f
#
_entry.id   ef7057d59d5bf4188f8f0b5d658fff2f
#
_cell.length_a   1.000
_cell.length_b   1.000
_cell.length_c   1.000
_cell.angle_alpha   90.00
_cell.angle_beta   90.00
_cell.angle_gamma   90.00
#
_symmetry.space_group_name_H-M   'P 1'
#
loop_
_entity.id
_entity.type
_entity.pdbx_description
1 polymer ?
#
loop_
_entity_poly.entity_id
_entity_poly.type
_entity_poly.pdbx_seq_one_letter_code
_entity_poly.pdbx_strand_id
1 'polypeptide(L)'
;PHKFLCYIVFSIFCIMGTWFGLHIDDSIANTRAIGAVMGGLLGGPVVGGLVGLTGGLHRYSMGGMTALSCMISTIVEGLLGGLVHSILIRRGRTDKVFNPITAGAVTFVAEMVQMLIILAIARPYEDAVRLVSNIAAPMMVTNTVGAALFMRILLDKRAMFEKYTSAFSATALKVAASTEGILRQGFNEVNSMKVAQVLYQELDIGAVAITDREKLLAFTGIGDDHHLPGKPISSTYTLKAIETGEVVYADGNEVPYRCSLHPQCKPGSTLVIPLRGENQRVMGTIKLYEAKNRLFSSKIGR
;
A
#
# COMPACT_ATOMS: atom_id res chain seq x y z
N PRO A 1 1.17 -11.68 11.75
CA PRO A 1 0.28 -11.36 10.63
C PRO A 1 1.03 -11.26 9.30
N HIS A 2 2.14 -10.50 9.20
CA HIS A 2 2.85 -10.28 7.94
C HIS A 2 3.39 -11.55 7.28
N LYS A 3 3.98 -12.48 8.02
CA LYS A 3 4.49 -13.75 7.47
C LYS A 3 3.39 -14.64 6.90
N PHE A 4 2.22 -14.65 7.53
CA PHE A 4 1.07 -15.41 7.05
C PHE A 4 0.52 -14.82 5.75
N LEU A 5 0.41 -13.51 5.66
CA LEU A 5 0.01 -12.83 4.41
C LEU A 5 1.01 -13.09 3.29
N CYS A 6 2.30 -13.01 3.59
CA CYS A 6 3.39 -13.33 2.66
C CYS A 6 3.26 -14.76 2.14
N TYR A 7 3.02 -15.74 3.02
CA TYR A 7 2.78 -17.12 2.64
C TYR A 7 1.60 -17.26 1.66
N ILE A 8 0.43 -16.67 1.99
CA ILE A 8 -0.76 -16.77 1.13
C ILE A 8 -0.49 -16.16 -0.25
N VAL A 9 0.00 -14.93 -0.29
CA VAL A 9 0.24 -14.20 -1.54
C VAL A 9 1.19 -14.97 -2.45
N PHE A 10 2.34 -15.40 -1.93
CA PHE A 10 3.34 -16.08 -2.76
C PHE A 10 2.98 -17.53 -3.10
N SER A 11 2.16 -18.20 -2.29
CA SER A 11 1.57 -19.49 -2.65
C SER A 11 0.62 -19.36 -3.84
N ILE A 12 -0.22 -18.31 -3.86
CA ILE A 12 -1.07 -18.00 -5.01
C ILE A 12 -0.22 -17.71 -6.24
N PHE A 13 0.87 -16.91 -6.11
CA PHE A 13 1.79 -16.66 -7.23
C PHE A 13 2.42 -17.94 -7.79
N CYS A 14 2.82 -18.86 -6.93
CA CYS A 14 3.34 -20.17 -7.36
C CYS A 14 2.31 -20.98 -8.15
N ILE A 15 1.07 -21.04 -7.68
CA ILE A 15 -0.02 -21.76 -8.33
C ILE A 15 -0.33 -21.12 -9.68
N MET A 16 -0.50 -19.79 -9.72
CA MET A 16 -0.74 -19.04 -10.95
C MET A 16 0.43 -19.21 -11.94
N GLY A 17 1.67 -19.13 -11.48
CA GLY A 17 2.85 -19.34 -12.32
C GLY A 17 2.91 -20.73 -12.94
N THR A 18 2.30 -21.73 -12.34
CA THR A 18 2.13 -23.06 -12.91
C THR A 18 0.97 -23.09 -13.94
N TRP A 19 -0.16 -22.48 -13.63
CA TRP A 19 -1.35 -22.48 -14.50
C TRP A 19 -1.11 -21.70 -15.81
N PHE A 20 -0.39 -20.60 -15.76
CA PHE A 20 -0.03 -19.80 -16.92
C PHE A 20 1.27 -20.28 -17.60
N GLY A 21 1.80 -21.44 -17.20
CA GLY A 21 2.97 -22.03 -17.83
C GLY A 21 2.70 -22.53 -19.24
N LEU A 22 3.75 -22.54 -20.04
CA LEU A 22 3.70 -23.10 -21.40
C LEU A 22 3.95 -24.60 -21.36
N HIS A 23 3.06 -25.37 -21.97
CA HIS A 23 3.26 -26.81 -22.15
C HIS A 23 4.28 -27.04 -23.26
N ILE A 24 5.38 -27.68 -22.92
CA ILE A 24 6.46 -28.07 -23.82
C ILE A 24 6.69 -29.55 -23.61
N ASP A 25 6.39 -30.36 -24.63
CA ASP A 25 6.35 -31.83 -24.56
C ASP A 25 5.45 -32.25 -23.36
N ASP A 26 5.88 -33.19 -22.54
CA ASP A 26 5.16 -33.65 -21.33
C ASP A 26 5.54 -32.84 -20.07
N SER A 27 5.85 -31.55 -20.23
CA SER A 27 6.30 -30.67 -19.15
C SER A 27 5.74 -29.24 -19.26
N ILE A 28 5.82 -28.49 -18.15
CA ILE A 28 5.32 -27.11 -18.07
C ILE A 28 6.48 -26.17 -17.75
N ALA A 29 6.88 -25.37 -18.74
CA ALA A 29 7.76 -24.23 -18.52
C ALA A 29 6.97 -23.09 -17.86
N ASN A 30 7.42 -22.56 -16.75
CA ASN A 30 6.59 -21.72 -15.89
C ASN A 30 7.40 -20.65 -15.11
N THR A 31 6.66 -19.72 -14.49
CA THR A 31 7.21 -18.63 -13.69
C THR A 31 7.06 -18.88 -12.17
N ARG A 32 6.82 -20.11 -11.75
CA ARG A 32 6.60 -20.51 -10.35
C ARG A 32 7.77 -20.15 -9.42
N ALA A 33 9.00 -20.27 -9.94
CA ALA A 33 10.22 -19.93 -9.22
C ALA A 33 10.20 -18.51 -8.65
N ILE A 34 9.60 -17.55 -9.37
CA ILE A 34 9.47 -16.16 -8.87
C ILE A 34 8.69 -16.17 -7.55
N GLY A 35 7.55 -16.89 -7.49
CA GLY A 35 6.73 -16.98 -6.28
C GLY A 35 7.49 -17.63 -5.12
N ALA A 36 8.16 -18.76 -5.36
CA ALA A 36 8.89 -19.51 -4.34
C ALA A 36 10.07 -18.70 -3.78
N VAL A 37 10.92 -18.17 -4.65
CA VAL A 37 12.10 -17.37 -4.26
C VAL A 37 11.68 -16.10 -3.55
N MET A 38 10.69 -15.36 -4.07
CA MET A 38 10.20 -14.12 -3.43
C MET A 38 9.56 -14.40 -2.07
N GLY A 39 8.78 -15.49 -1.95
CA GLY A 39 8.22 -15.93 -0.68
C GLY A 39 9.30 -16.19 0.38
N GLY A 40 10.41 -16.81 -0.02
CA GLY A 40 11.57 -17.02 0.82
C GLY A 40 12.34 -15.74 1.13
N LEU A 41 12.65 -14.95 0.11
CA LEU A 41 13.46 -13.73 0.25
C LEU A 41 12.76 -12.67 1.11
N LEU A 42 11.44 -12.53 1.02
CA LEU A 42 10.66 -11.56 1.79
C LEU A 42 10.13 -12.10 3.11
N GLY A 43 9.77 -13.39 3.17
CA GLY A 43 9.16 -14.03 4.36
C GLY A 43 10.12 -14.83 5.25
N GLY A 44 11.33 -15.10 4.77
CA GLY A 44 12.31 -15.94 5.44
C GLY A 44 12.17 -17.44 5.14
N PRO A 45 13.06 -18.29 5.68
CA PRO A 45 13.18 -19.70 5.28
C PRO A 45 11.92 -20.54 5.55
N VAL A 46 11.22 -20.30 6.65
CA VAL A 46 9.99 -21.04 6.97
C VAL A 46 8.90 -20.72 5.95
N VAL A 47 8.71 -19.43 5.64
CA VAL A 47 7.72 -19.01 4.64
C VAL A 47 8.10 -19.53 3.27
N GLY A 48 9.36 -19.39 2.85
CA GLY A 48 9.84 -19.89 1.57
C GLY A 48 9.65 -21.40 1.42
N GLY A 49 9.98 -22.18 2.45
CA GLY A 49 9.76 -23.61 2.46
C GLY A 49 8.27 -24.00 2.33
N LEU A 50 7.39 -23.31 3.05
CA LEU A 50 5.93 -23.54 2.98
C LEU A 50 5.35 -23.13 1.63
N VAL A 51 5.75 -22.00 1.06
CA VAL A 51 5.37 -21.56 -0.29
C VAL A 51 5.83 -22.57 -1.33
N GLY A 52 7.10 -23.01 -1.24
CA GLY A 52 7.68 -24.02 -2.10
C GLY A 52 6.95 -25.35 -2.01
N LEU A 53 6.58 -25.78 -0.79
CA LEU A 53 5.81 -27.00 -0.57
C LEU A 53 4.41 -26.90 -1.21
N THR A 54 3.69 -25.81 -0.95
CA THR A 54 2.34 -25.60 -1.51
C THR A 54 2.36 -25.54 -3.04
N GLY A 55 3.24 -24.73 -3.63
CA GLY A 55 3.38 -24.64 -5.09
C GLY A 55 3.92 -25.92 -5.71
N GLY A 56 4.84 -26.59 -5.03
CA GLY A 56 5.41 -27.89 -5.45
C GLY A 56 4.38 -29.00 -5.45
N LEU A 57 3.58 -29.15 -4.40
CA LEU A 57 2.49 -30.14 -4.32
C LEU A 57 1.44 -29.89 -5.41
N HIS A 58 1.05 -28.62 -5.63
CA HIS A 58 0.16 -28.26 -6.72
C HIS A 58 0.75 -28.68 -8.08
N ARG A 59 2.05 -28.43 -8.34
CA ARG A 59 2.68 -28.87 -9.59
C ARG A 59 2.74 -30.40 -9.70
N TYR A 60 3.00 -31.07 -8.59
CA TYR A 60 3.04 -32.54 -8.54
C TYR A 60 1.68 -33.15 -8.90
N SER A 61 0.58 -32.57 -8.42
CA SER A 61 -0.79 -33.04 -8.72
C SER A 61 -1.18 -32.96 -10.20
N MET A 62 -0.47 -32.15 -10.99
CA MET A 62 -0.69 -32.03 -12.44
C MET A 62 -0.03 -33.17 -13.26
N GLY A 63 0.85 -33.97 -12.62
CA GLY A 63 1.51 -35.09 -13.28
C GLY A 63 2.61 -34.68 -14.27
N GLY A 64 2.95 -35.63 -15.15
CA GLY A 64 3.99 -35.48 -16.16
C GLY A 64 5.37 -35.95 -15.68
N MET A 65 6.30 -36.13 -16.62
CA MET A 65 7.67 -36.64 -16.41
C MET A 65 8.45 -35.87 -15.35
N THR A 66 8.24 -34.57 -15.24
CA THR A 66 8.95 -33.68 -14.32
C THR A 66 8.19 -33.38 -13.02
N ALA A 67 7.06 -34.03 -12.75
CA ALA A 67 6.21 -33.70 -11.60
C ALA A 67 6.98 -33.72 -10.27
N LEU A 68 7.71 -34.83 -10.01
CA LEU A 68 8.48 -35.00 -8.77
C LEU A 68 9.67 -34.03 -8.70
N SER A 69 10.45 -33.92 -9.77
CA SER A 69 11.61 -33.03 -9.83
C SER A 69 11.21 -31.56 -9.65
N CYS A 70 10.12 -31.14 -10.27
CA CYS A 70 9.57 -29.78 -10.10
C CYS A 70 9.02 -29.52 -8.69
N MET A 71 8.41 -30.51 -8.04
CA MET A 71 7.99 -30.38 -6.65
C MET A 71 9.19 -30.12 -5.73
N ILE A 72 10.23 -30.93 -5.86
CA ILE A 72 11.44 -30.83 -5.04
C ILE A 72 12.15 -29.49 -5.32
N SER A 73 12.33 -29.14 -6.59
CA SER A 73 13.01 -27.88 -6.95
C SER A 73 12.28 -26.66 -6.40
N THR A 74 10.95 -26.63 -6.43
CA THR A 74 10.18 -25.48 -5.91
C THR A 74 10.37 -25.30 -4.40
N ILE A 75 10.47 -26.39 -3.65
CA ILE A 75 10.79 -26.33 -2.22
C ILE A 75 12.20 -25.77 -2.01
N VAL A 76 13.17 -26.25 -2.79
CA VAL A 76 14.57 -25.78 -2.72
C VAL A 76 14.68 -24.31 -3.11
N GLU A 77 13.99 -23.85 -4.14
CA GLU A 77 13.92 -22.43 -4.55
C GLU A 77 13.44 -21.53 -3.42
N GLY A 78 12.35 -21.92 -2.76
CA GLY A 78 11.81 -21.19 -1.61
C GLY A 78 12.78 -21.16 -0.43
N LEU A 79 13.47 -22.27 -0.15
CA LEU A 79 14.48 -22.35 0.89
C LEU A 79 15.73 -21.53 0.56
N LEU A 80 16.18 -21.51 -0.71
CA LEU A 80 17.29 -20.67 -1.15
C LEU A 80 16.98 -19.18 -0.95
N GLY A 81 15.79 -18.73 -1.36
CA GLY A 81 15.33 -17.36 -1.06
C GLY A 81 15.36 -17.05 0.43
N GLY A 82 14.85 -17.96 1.25
CA GLY A 82 14.84 -17.85 2.71
C GLY A 82 16.23 -17.87 3.36
N LEU A 83 17.14 -18.66 2.82
CA LEU A 83 18.54 -18.70 3.27
C LEU A 83 19.23 -17.36 3.04
N VAL A 84 19.08 -16.79 1.83
CA VAL A 84 19.62 -15.47 1.50
C VAL A 84 19.01 -14.39 2.40
N HIS A 85 17.68 -14.41 2.64
CA HIS A 85 17.04 -13.55 3.62
C HIS A 85 17.75 -13.61 4.97
N SER A 86 17.92 -14.82 5.51
CA SER A 86 18.55 -15.02 6.84
C SER A 86 19.99 -14.51 6.89
N ILE A 87 20.76 -14.73 5.82
CA ILE A 87 22.15 -14.25 5.72
C ILE A 87 22.19 -12.71 5.69
N LEU A 88 21.32 -12.08 4.90
CA LEU A 88 21.27 -10.64 4.77
C LEU A 88 20.84 -9.96 6.09
N ILE A 89 19.80 -10.50 6.74
CA ILE A 89 19.33 -9.99 8.04
C ILE A 89 20.41 -10.12 9.11
N ARG A 90 21.07 -11.29 9.21
CA ARG A 90 22.16 -11.50 10.19
C ARG A 90 23.36 -10.58 9.96
N ARG A 91 23.60 -10.15 8.71
CA ARG A 91 24.66 -9.21 8.35
C ARG A 91 24.24 -7.74 8.44
N GLY A 92 23.03 -7.44 8.92
CA GLY A 92 22.50 -6.08 9.02
C GLY A 92 22.22 -5.39 7.67
N ARG A 93 22.18 -6.17 6.57
CA ARG A 93 21.95 -5.65 5.20
C ARG A 93 20.50 -5.82 4.77
N THR A 94 19.57 -5.28 5.55
CA THR A 94 18.12 -5.37 5.30
C THR A 94 17.70 -4.69 4.00
N ASP A 95 18.38 -3.64 3.60
CA ASP A 95 18.22 -2.94 2.33
C ASP A 95 18.39 -3.87 1.12
N LYS A 96 19.32 -4.82 1.20
CA LYS A 96 19.60 -5.77 0.12
C LYS A 96 18.50 -6.84 -0.04
N VAL A 97 17.67 -7.07 0.95
CA VAL A 97 16.50 -7.96 0.82
C VAL A 97 15.52 -7.45 -0.23
N PHE A 98 15.38 -6.12 -0.34
CA PHE A 98 14.50 -5.46 -1.31
C PHE A 98 15.22 -5.00 -2.57
N ASN A 99 16.44 -5.47 -2.81
CA ASN A 99 17.20 -5.06 -3.97
C ASN A 99 16.87 -5.93 -5.20
N PRO A 100 16.50 -5.32 -6.36
CA PRO A 100 16.19 -6.04 -7.59
C PRO A 100 17.30 -6.97 -8.09
N ILE A 101 18.56 -6.54 -7.94
CA ILE A 101 19.72 -7.36 -8.34
C ILE A 101 19.84 -8.60 -7.45
N THR A 102 19.62 -8.46 -6.15
CA THR A 102 19.59 -9.61 -5.23
C THR A 102 18.49 -10.58 -5.60
N ALA A 103 17.27 -10.08 -5.87
CA ALA A 103 16.14 -10.91 -6.28
C ALA A 103 16.44 -11.68 -7.57
N GLY A 104 16.94 -11.00 -8.59
CA GLY A 104 17.34 -11.62 -9.86
C GLY A 104 18.46 -12.67 -9.67
N ALA A 105 19.54 -12.33 -8.96
CA ALA A 105 20.65 -13.24 -8.76
C ALA A 105 20.24 -14.52 -8.00
N VAL A 106 19.41 -14.40 -6.97
CA VAL A 106 18.92 -15.55 -6.21
C VAL A 106 18.01 -16.41 -7.09
N THR A 107 17.14 -15.80 -7.89
CA THR A 107 16.26 -16.52 -8.81
C THR A 107 17.05 -17.22 -9.91
N PHE A 108 18.09 -16.58 -10.44
CA PHE A 108 18.99 -17.21 -11.43
C PHE A 108 19.65 -18.47 -10.87
N VAL A 109 20.21 -18.38 -9.66
CA VAL A 109 20.82 -19.54 -8.98
C VAL A 109 19.77 -20.62 -8.69
N ALA A 110 18.58 -20.24 -8.25
CA ALA A 110 17.50 -21.18 -7.98
C ALA A 110 17.06 -21.94 -9.25
N GLU A 111 16.95 -21.24 -10.38
CA GLU A 111 16.66 -21.86 -11.69
C GLU A 111 17.78 -22.82 -12.14
N MET A 112 19.05 -22.46 -11.95
CA MET A 112 20.14 -23.40 -12.23
C MET A 112 20.01 -24.67 -11.40
N VAL A 113 19.71 -24.55 -10.12
CA VAL A 113 19.47 -25.70 -9.23
C VAL A 113 18.26 -26.50 -9.68
N GLN A 114 17.19 -25.87 -10.13
CA GLN A 114 16.04 -26.56 -10.71
C GLN A 114 16.43 -27.40 -11.92
N MET A 115 17.22 -26.87 -12.85
CA MET A 115 17.65 -27.63 -14.05
C MET A 115 18.47 -28.86 -13.63
N LEU A 116 19.37 -28.71 -12.65
CA LEU A 116 20.15 -29.83 -12.11
C LEU A 116 19.27 -30.89 -11.45
N ILE A 117 18.24 -30.50 -10.69
CA ILE A 117 17.30 -31.42 -10.06
C ILE A 117 16.48 -32.17 -11.12
N ILE A 118 16.06 -31.50 -12.22
CA ILE A 118 15.35 -32.15 -13.33
C ILE A 118 16.24 -33.23 -13.93
N LEU A 119 17.49 -32.91 -14.30
CA LEU A 119 18.44 -33.88 -14.86
C LEU A 119 18.74 -35.06 -13.93
N ALA A 120 18.76 -34.82 -12.60
CA ALA A 120 19.04 -35.88 -11.63
C ALA A 120 17.86 -36.85 -11.43
N ILE A 121 16.64 -36.35 -11.43
CA ILE A 121 15.44 -37.08 -10.99
C ILE A 121 14.55 -37.52 -12.16
N ALA A 122 14.33 -36.65 -13.17
CA ALA A 122 13.38 -36.96 -14.24
C ALA A 122 13.85 -38.15 -15.11
N ARG A 123 12.90 -38.97 -15.54
CA ARG A 123 13.17 -40.16 -16.38
C ARG A 123 12.08 -40.24 -17.46
N PRO A 124 12.41 -40.67 -18.68
CA PRO A 124 13.75 -41.12 -19.16
C PRO A 124 14.79 -39.97 -19.20
N TYR A 125 16.05 -40.31 -19.03
CA TYR A 125 17.12 -39.29 -18.97
C TYR A 125 17.31 -38.49 -20.27
N GLU A 126 17.18 -39.15 -21.42
CA GLU A 126 17.32 -38.50 -22.73
C GLU A 126 16.24 -37.42 -22.94
N ASP A 127 15.01 -37.70 -22.55
CA ASP A 127 13.91 -36.74 -22.61
C ASP A 127 14.12 -35.57 -21.61
N ALA A 128 14.68 -35.86 -20.43
CA ALA A 128 15.05 -34.82 -19.46
C ALA A 128 16.13 -33.89 -20.00
N VAL A 129 17.15 -34.42 -20.68
CA VAL A 129 18.21 -33.63 -21.33
C VAL A 129 17.64 -32.77 -22.45
N ARG A 130 16.80 -33.35 -23.30
CA ARG A 130 16.13 -32.63 -24.41
C ARG A 130 15.29 -31.47 -23.85
N LEU A 131 14.47 -31.75 -22.85
CA LEU A 131 13.63 -30.75 -22.20
C LEU A 131 14.47 -29.60 -21.62
N VAL A 132 15.46 -29.90 -20.79
CA VAL A 132 16.32 -28.89 -20.15
C VAL A 132 17.02 -28.04 -21.22
N SER A 133 17.51 -28.66 -22.30
CA SER A 133 18.13 -27.91 -23.41
C SER A 133 17.18 -26.89 -24.05
N ASN A 134 15.90 -27.19 -24.11
CA ASN A 134 14.88 -26.31 -24.68
C ASN A 134 14.41 -25.21 -23.73
N ILE A 135 14.25 -25.54 -22.43
CA ILE A 135 13.60 -24.61 -21.47
C ILE A 135 14.58 -23.81 -20.61
N ALA A 136 15.83 -24.27 -20.42
CA ALA A 136 16.74 -23.66 -19.46
C ALA A 136 16.97 -22.16 -19.74
N ALA A 137 17.41 -21.83 -20.96
CA ALA A 137 17.71 -20.44 -21.29
C ALA A 137 16.49 -19.51 -21.19
N PRO A 138 15.33 -19.80 -21.79
CA PRO A 138 14.16 -18.95 -21.67
C PRO A 138 13.64 -18.84 -20.24
N MET A 139 13.61 -19.93 -19.45
CA MET A 139 13.16 -19.89 -18.06
C MET A 139 14.12 -19.08 -17.17
N MET A 140 15.41 -19.33 -17.25
CA MET A 140 16.41 -18.59 -16.48
C MET A 140 16.33 -17.09 -16.75
N VAL A 141 16.23 -16.67 -18.03
CA VAL A 141 16.11 -15.26 -18.38
C VAL A 141 14.80 -14.67 -17.88
N THR A 142 13.69 -15.30 -18.22
CA THR A 142 12.33 -14.78 -17.91
C THR A 142 12.13 -14.67 -16.40
N ASN A 143 12.48 -15.71 -15.64
CA ASN A 143 12.26 -15.73 -14.20
C ASN A 143 13.22 -14.79 -13.45
N THR A 144 14.48 -14.69 -13.88
CA THR A 144 15.44 -13.73 -13.33
C THR A 144 15.01 -12.29 -13.55
N VAL A 145 14.65 -11.95 -14.78
CA VAL A 145 14.17 -10.59 -15.12
C VAL A 145 12.84 -10.31 -14.43
N GLY A 146 11.92 -11.28 -14.45
CA GLY A 146 10.62 -11.17 -13.78
C GLY A 146 10.74 -10.92 -12.27
N ALA A 147 11.61 -11.65 -11.58
CA ALA A 147 11.89 -11.45 -10.16
C ALA A 147 12.51 -10.07 -9.87
N ALA A 148 13.47 -9.65 -10.69
CA ALA A 148 14.08 -8.34 -10.56
C ALA A 148 13.07 -7.20 -10.79
N LEU A 149 12.23 -7.30 -11.82
CA LEU A 149 11.16 -6.32 -12.11
C LEU A 149 10.11 -6.30 -11.00
N PHE A 150 9.67 -7.46 -10.51
CA PHE A 150 8.74 -7.53 -9.40
C PHE A 150 9.29 -6.82 -8.16
N MET A 151 10.54 -7.10 -7.81
CA MET A 151 11.21 -6.42 -6.69
C MET A 151 11.35 -4.92 -6.92
N ARG A 152 11.64 -4.49 -8.17
CA ARG A 152 11.70 -3.07 -8.53
C ARG A 152 10.37 -2.36 -8.30
N ILE A 153 9.27 -2.99 -8.74
CA ILE A 153 7.91 -2.45 -8.53
C ILE A 153 7.59 -2.31 -7.04
N LEU A 154 7.93 -3.33 -6.23
CA LEU A 154 7.74 -3.26 -4.78
C LEU A 154 8.56 -2.12 -4.14
N LEU A 155 9.82 -1.97 -4.55
CA LEU A 155 10.69 -0.91 -4.05
C LEU A 155 10.16 0.48 -4.41
N ASP A 156 9.71 0.67 -5.66
CA ASP A 156 9.15 1.94 -6.12
C ASP A 156 7.83 2.28 -5.40
N LYS A 157 6.97 1.29 -5.16
CA LYS A 157 5.74 1.47 -4.37
C LYS A 157 6.04 1.85 -2.92
N ARG A 158 7.03 1.20 -2.31
CA ARG A 158 7.48 1.52 -0.96
C ARG A 158 8.04 2.95 -0.87
N ALA A 159 8.92 3.32 -1.78
CA ALA A 159 9.50 4.67 -1.83
C ALA A 159 8.43 5.75 -2.03
N MET A 160 7.45 5.47 -2.88
CA MET A 160 6.31 6.36 -3.09
C MET A 160 5.50 6.53 -1.80
N PHE A 161 5.18 5.44 -1.10
CA PHE A 161 4.43 5.47 0.16
C PHE A 161 5.20 6.24 1.25
N GLU A 162 6.52 5.99 1.40
CA GLU A 162 7.37 6.71 2.34
C GLU A 162 7.43 8.22 2.02
N LYS A 163 7.51 8.59 0.73
CA LYS A 163 7.46 9.99 0.29
C LYS A 163 6.13 10.67 0.64
N TYR A 164 5.00 10.00 0.42
CA TYR A 164 3.68 10.53 0.78
C TYR A 164 3.55 10.74 2.28
N THR A 165 3.97 9.76 3.08
CA THR A 165 3.90 9.84 4.55
C THR A 165 4.79 10.97 5.10
N SER A 166 6.01 11.11 4.56
CA SER A 166 6.93 12.17 4.96
C SER A 166 6.42 13.56 4.59
N ALA A 167 5.87 13.73 3.38
CA ALA A 167 5.28 14.99 2.94
C ALA A 167 4.08 15.40 3.80
N PHE A 168 3.20 14.44 4.13
CA PHE A 168 2.07 14.67 5.01
C PHE A 168 2.52 15.10 6.42
N SER A 169 3.53 14.42 6.99
CA SER A 169 4.07 14.76 8.32
C SER A 169 4.72 16.15 8.33
N ALA A 170 5.46 16.52 7.28
CA ALA A 170 6.06 17.84 7.15
C ALA A 170 5.00 18.94 7.08
N THR A 171 3.93 18.73 6.29
CA THR A 171 2.81 19.69 6.20
C THR A 171 2.09 19.82 7.53
N ALA A 172 1.82 18.73 8.24
CA ALA A 172 1.19 18.75 9.55
C ALA A 172 2.03 19.52 10.58
N LEU A 173 3.36 19.32 10.62
CA LEU A 173 4.27 20.06 11.48
C LEU A 173 4.31 21.55 11.12
N LYS A 174 4.32 21.89 9.85
CA LYS A 174 4.30 23.27 9.36
C LYS A 174 3.02 23.99 9.80
N VAL A 175 1.87 23.35 9.62
CA VAL A 175 0.57 23.87 10.07
C VAL A 175 0.57 24.06 11.59
N ALA A 176 1.03 23.07 12.37
CA ALA A 176 1.09 23.16 13.83
C ALA A 176 1.96 24.35 14.27
N ALA A 177 3.17 24.48 13.73
CA ALA A 177 4.09 25.57 14.05
C ALA A 177 3.52 26.95 13.68
N SER A 178 2.86 27.06 12.52
CA SER A 178 2.28 28.32 12.04
C SER A 178 1.04 28.73 12.81
N THR A 179 0.33 27.81 13.46
CA THR A 179 -0.93 28.09 14.16
C THR A 179 -0.77 28.19 15.68
N GLU A 180 0.30 27.62 16.28
CA GLU A 180 0.51 27.59 17.73
C GLU A 180 0.48 29.02 18.36
N GLY A 181 1.22 29.97 17.79
CA GLY A 181 1.27 31.33 18.28
C GLY A 181 -0.06 32.10 18.15
N ILE A 182 -0.86 31.76 17.15
CA ILE A 182 -2.17 32.37 16.89
C ILE A 182 -3.18 31.85 17.92
N LEU A 183 -3.20 30.54 18.15
CA LEU A 183 -4.14 29.89 19.09
C LEU A 183 -3.90 30.28 20.54
N ARG A 184 -2.66 30.54 20.93
CA ARG A 184 -2.32 31.08 22.27
C ARG A 184 -2.91 32.48 22.56
N GLN A 185 -3.23 33.24 21.54
CA GLN A 185 -3.85 34.56 21.67
C GLN A 185 -5.38 34.52 21.89
N GLY A 186 -5.96 33.33 21.92
CA GLY A 186 -7.37 33.10 22.17
C GLY A 186 -8.16 32.64 20.96
N PHE A 187 -9.26 31.94 21.23
CA PHE A 187 -10.17 31.36 20.25
C PHE A 187 -11.29 32.36 19.92
N ASN A 188 -11.04 33.25 18.96
CA ASN A 188 -11.95 34.31 18.52
C ASN A 188 -11.97 34.42 16.98
N GLU A 189 -12.85 35.26 16.43
CA GLU A 189 -13.04 35.38 14.99
C GLU A 189 -11.75 35.79 14.25
N VAL A 190 -10.99 36.75 14.80
CA VAL A 190 -9.76 37.25 14.17
C VAL A 190 -8.67 36.19 14.09
N ASN A 191 -8.43 35.49 15.20
CA ASN A 191 -7.42 34.43 15.27
C ASN A 191 -7.86 33.18 14.49
N SER A 192 -9.13 32.83 14.55
CA SER A 192 -9.70 31.74 13.76
C SER A 192 -9.59 32.02 12.26
N MET A 193 -9.78 33.25 11.81
CA MET A 193 -9.59 33.62 10.39
C MET A 193 -8.13 33.44 9.94
N LYS A 194 -7.16 33.85 10.76
CA LYS A 194 -5.74 33.63 10.46
C LYS A 194 -5.41 32.13 10.36
N VAL A 195 -5.91 31.32 11.28
CA VAL A 195 -5.73 29.87 11.27
C VAL A 195 -6.40 29.26 10.02
N ALA A 196 -7.62 29.68 9.69
CA ALA A 196 -8.31 29.19 8.49
C ALA A 196 -7.54 29.51 7.21
N GLN A 197 -6.94 30.71 7.11
CA GLN A 197 -6.10 31.08 5.97
C GLN A 197 -4.83 30.23 5.86
N VAL A 198 -4.14 30.00 6.97
CA VAL A 198 -2.96 29.09 6.99
C VAL A 198 -3.34 27.69 6.53
N LEU A 199 -4.42 27.12 7.08
CA LEU A 199 -4.90 25.80 6.67
C LEU A 199 -5.29 25.73 5.20
N TYR A 200 -5.98 26.75 4.70
CA TYR A 200 -6.39 26.84 3.30
C TYR A 200 -5.20 26.85 2.34
N GLN A 201 -4.16 27.63 2.67
CA GLN A 201 -2.94 27.75 1.85
C GLN A 201 -2.07 26.49 1.91
N GLU A 202 -1.88 25.92 3.11
CA GLU A 202 -0.94 24.80 3.31
C GLU A 202 -1.53 23.45 2.88
N LEU A 203 -2.85 23.27 2.97
CA LEU A 203 -3.49 21.98 2.65
C LEU A 203 -3.99 21.91 1.21
N ASP A 204 -3.98 23.00 0.43
CA ASP A 204 -4.49 23.05 -0.96
C ASP A 204 -5.90 22.41 -1.07
N ILE A 205 -6.83 22.87 -0.27
CA ILE A 205 -8.21 22.38 -0.18
C ILE A 205 -9.20 23.44 -0.66
N GLY A 206 -10.45 23.03 -0.94
CA GLY A 206 -11.47 23.92 -1.50
C GLY A 206 -11.92 25.03 -0.57
N ALA A 207 -12.12 24.75 0.72
CA ALA A 207 -12.41 25.75 1.74
C ALA A 207 -12.13 25.24 3.15
N VAL A 208 -11.97 26.18 4.10
CA VAL A 208 -11.83 25.93 5.54
C VAL A 208 -12.86 26.74 6.31
N ALA A 209 -13.54 26.12 7.26
CA ALA A 209 -14.36 26.78 8.26
C ALA A 209 -13.89 26.45 9.66
N ILE A 210 -13.94 27.42 10.57
CA ILE A 210 -13.70 27.23 12.01
C ILE A 210 -14.93 27.73 12.75
N THR A 211 -15.44 26.89 13.68
CA THR A 211 -16.59 27.23 14.51
C THR A 211 -16.25 27.14 15.98
N ASP A 212 -16.91 27.90 16.82
CA ASP A 212 -17.09 27.51 18.21
C ASP A 212 -18.23 26.50 18.34
N ARG A 213 -18.89 26.43 19.51
CA ARG A 213 -20.02 25.51 19.72
C ARG A 213 -21.35 26.03 19.17
N GLU A 214 -21.44 27.30 18.81
CA GLU A 214 -22.70 28.00 18.49
C GLU A 214 -22.66 28.65 17.10
N LYS A 215 -21.52 29.26 16.73
CA LYS A 215 -21.40 30.08 15.55
C LYS A 215 -20.16 29.77 14.71
N LEU A 216 -20.21 30.22 13.47
CA LEU A 216 -19.07 30.23 12.53
C LEU A 216 -18.14 31.36 12.91
N LEU A 217 -16.87 31.08 13.26
CA LEU A 217 -15.86 32.06 13.60
C LEU A 217 -15.07 32.52 12.39
N ALA A 218 -14.78 31.59 11.44
CA ALA A 218 -14.01 31.89 10.24
C ALA A 218 -14.44 31.01 9.08
N PHE A 219 -14.36 31.55 7.87
CA PHE A 219 -14.54 30.83 6.63
C PHE A 219 -13.61 31.41 5.56
N THR A 220 -12.95 30.56 4.76
CA THR A 220 -12.14 30.96 3.63
C THR A 220 -12.20 29.92 2.53
N GLY A 221 -12.29 30.34 1.26
CA GLY A 221 -12.34 29.49 0.08
C GLY A 221 -13.70 29.45 -0.61
N ILE A 222 -13.98 28.38 -1.33
CA ILE A 222 -15.22 28.25 -2.13
C ILE A 222 -16.46 28.28 -1.24
N GLY A 223 -17.37 29.22 -1.50
CA GLY A 223 -18.60 29.39 -0.73
C GLY A 223 -18.56 30.51 0.32
N ASP A 224 -17.52 31.35 0.30
CA ASP A 224 -17.37 32.51 1.18
C ASP A 224 -18.43 33.61 0.95
N ASP A 225 -19.13 33.54 -0.18
CA ASP A 225 -20.25 34.41 -0.54
C ASP A 225 -21.49 34.26 0.38
N HIS A 226 -21.65 33.14 1.04
CA HIS A 226 -22.83 32.84 1.90
C HIS A 226 -22.48 32.21 3.24
N HIS A 227 -21.27 31.70 3.45
CA HIS A 227 -20.78 31.24 4.74
C HIS A 227 -20.12 32.38 5.53
N LEU A 228 -20.94 33.21 6.15
CA LEU A 228 -20.45 34.43 6.81
C LEU A 228 -20.12 34.18 8.30
N PRO A 229 -18.93 34.63 8.79
CA PRO A 229 -18.59 34.59 10.22
C PRO A 229 -19.65 35.30 11.07
N GLY A 230 -19.81 34.83 12.32
CA GLY A 230 -20.81 35.33 13.26
C GLY A 230 -22.19 34.69 13.13
N LYS A 231 -22.48 33.95 12.06
CA LYS A 231 -23.77 33.26 11.87
C LYS A 231 -23.83 31.94 12.67
N PRO A 232 -25.04 31.54 13.15
CA PRO A 232 -25.22 30.27 13.85
C PRO A 232 -24.83 29.05 12.98
N ILE A 233 -24.40 27.98 13.63
CA ILE A 233 -24.06 26.72 12.95
C ILE A 233 -25.35 26.12 12.40
N SER A 234 -25.42 25.92 11.08
CA SER A 234 -26.54 25.30 10.36
C SER A 234 -26.25 23.88 9.87
N SER A 235 -24.98 23.46 9.89
CA SER A 235 -24.55 22.17 9.35
C SER A 235 -24.76 21.02 10.35
N THR A 236 -25.56 20.04 9.98
CA THR A 236 -25.79 18.82 10.78
C THR A 236 -24.50 18.04 11.06
N TYR A 237 -23.54 18.01 10.13
CA TYR A 237 -22.24 17.37 10.30
C TYR A 237 -21.42 18.06 11.39
N THR A 238 -21.46 19.41 11.46
CA THR A 238 -20.76 20.16 12.48
C THR A 238 -21.38 19.94 13.85
N LEU A 239 -22.71 19.99 13.95
CA LEU A 239 -23.42 19.73 15.20
C LEU A 239 -23.14 18.32 15.72
N LYS A 240 -23.18 17.31 14.82
CA LYS A 240 -22.84 15.93 15.18
C LYS A 240 -21.41 15.81 15.72
N ALA A 241 -20.42 16.45 15.09
CA ALA A 241 -19.04 16.42 15.56
C ALA A 241 -18.86 17.10 16.95
N ILE A 242 -19.60 18.17 17.23
CA ILE A 242 -19.61 18.83 18.53
C ILE A 242 -20.24 17.93 19.60
N GLU A 243 -21.32 17.24 19.28
CA GLU A 243 -22.09 16.39 20.20
C GLU A 243 -21.33 15.10 20.52
N THR A 244 -20.86 14.39 19.51
CA THR A 244 -20.16 13.10 19.68
C THR A 244 -18.69 13.25 20.07
N GLY A 245 -18.07 14.38 19.73
CA GLY A 245 -16.63 14.59 19.86
C GLY A 245 -15.81 13.72 18.88
N GLU A 246 -16.43 13.17 17.87
CA GLU A 246 -15.77 12.35 16.86
C GLU A 246 -15.60 13.09 15.53
N VAL A 247 -14.64 12.65 14.72
CA VAL A 247 -14.46 13.15 13.36
C VAL A 247 -15.63 12.71 12.51
N VAL A 248 -16.28 13.65 11.82
CA VAL A 248 -17.43 13.39 10.94
C VAL A 248 -17.02 13.67 9.48
N TYR A 249 -17.34 12.72 8.62
CA TYR A 249 -16.95 12.77 7.22
C TYR A 249 -18.18 12.61 6.28
N ALA A 250 -18.21 13.38 5.21
CA ALA A 250 -19.11 13.20 4.09
C ALA A 250 -18.29 13.28 2.79
N ASP A 251 -18.09 12.13 2.14
CA ASP A 251 -17.13 11.96 1.03
C ASP A 251 -17.65 12.52 -0.31
N GLY A 252 -18.93 12.83 -0.37
CA GLY A 252 -19.57 13.34 -1.58
C GLY A 252 -20.05 12.25 -2.55
N ASN A 253 -19.68 10.97 -2.34
CA ASN A 253 -20.09 9.82 -3.15
C ASN A 253 -21.14 8.98 -2.42
N GLU A 254 -20.76 8.29 -1.36
CA GLU A 254 -21.65 7.46 -0.54
C GLU A 254 -22.53 8.33 0.36
N VAL A 255 -21.93 9.42 0.90
CA VAL A 255 -22.61 10.39 1.76
C VAL A 255 -22.49 11.78 1.13
N PRO A 256 -23.46 12.22 0.32
CA PRO A 256 -23.40 13.50 -0.37
C PRO A 256 -23.48 14.66 0.63
N TYR A 257 -22.51 15.58 0.56
CA TYR A 257 -22.58 16.82 1.30
C TYR A 257 -23.58 17.79 0.63
N ARG A 258 -24.52 18.30 1.42
CA ARG A 258 -25.45 19.36 1.01
C ARG A 258 -25.34 20.55 1.97
N CYS A 259 -25.11 21.73 1.39
CA CYS A 259 -25.13 22.94 2.17
C CYS A 259 -26.56 23.26 2.64
N SER A 260 -26.71 23.59 3.91
CA SER A 260 -27.99 23.96 4.52
C SER A 260 -28.39 25.42 4.22
N LEU A 261 -27.44 26.24 3.74
CA LEU A 261 -27.65 27.67 3.49
C LEU A 261 -27.99 28.00 2.05
N HIS A 262 -27.37 27.29 1.09
CA HIS A 262 -27.54 27.60 -0.33
C HIS A 262 -27.57 26.34 -1.20
N PRO A 263 -28.63 26.10 -2.01
CA PRO A 263 -28.76 24.89 -2.83
C PRO A 263 -27.67 24.71 -3.89
N GLN A 264 -27.11 25.80 -4.41
CA GLN A 264 -26.08 25.79 -5.44
C GLN A 264 -24.66 25.91 -4.86
N CYS A 265 -24.49 25.65 -3.57
CA CYS A 265 -23.17 25.65 -2.93
C CYS A 265 -22.20 24.71 -3.65
N LYS A 266 -20.99 25.21 -3.91
CA LYS A 266 -19.94 24.52 -4.67
C LYS A 266 -19.23 23.37 -3.91
N PRO A 267 -19.05 23.40 -2.58
CA PRO A 267 -18.56 22.29 -1.80
C PRO A 267 -19.35 21.00 -2.04
N GLY A 268 -18.66 19.88 -2.23
CA GLY A 268 -19.25 18.57 -2.52
C GLY A 268 -18.93 17.51 -1.48
N SER A 269 -17.86 17.71 -0.71
CA SER A 269 -17.45 16.84 0.40
C SER A 269 -16.95 17.65 1.57
N THR A 270 -16.97 17.06 2.77
CA THR A 270 -16.53 17.74 3.99
C THR A 270 -15.94 16.77 5.01
N LEU A 271 -14.93 17.24 5.73
CA LEU A 271 -14.35 16.59 6.90
C LEU A 271 -14.46 17.54 8.08
N VAL A 272 -15.08 17.13 9.16
CA VAL A 272 -15.27 17.93 10.38
C VAL A 272 -14.46 17.32 11.51
N ILE A 273 -13.54 18.10 12.07
CA ILE A 273 -12.62 17.69 13.13
C ILE A 273 -12.97 18.49 14.40
N PRO A 274 -13.39 17.83 15.51
CA PRO A 274 -13.66 18.53 16.74
C PRO A 274 -12.37 19.04 17.41
N LEU A 275 -12.37 20.29 17.84
CA LEU A 275 -11.32 20.92 18.61
C LEU A 275 -11.59 20.70 20.11
N ARG A 276 -10.65 20.06 20.82
CA ARG A 276 -10.77 19.77 22.24
C ARG A 276 -9.90 20.73 23.06
N GLY A 277 -10.45 21.24 24.12
CA GLY A 277 -9.73 22.03 25.11
C GLY A 277 -9.04 21.14 26.19
N GLU A 278 -8.46 21.76 27.19
CA GLU A 278 -7.68 21.10 28.28
C GLU A 278 -8.46 19.98 29.00
N ASN A 279 -9.77 20.13 29.18
CA ASN A 279 -10.63 19.13 29.82
C ASN A 279 -11.28 18.13 28.84
N GLN A 280 -10.70 17.89 27.69
CA GLN A 280 -11.26 17.03 26.61
C GLN A 280 -12.67 17.47 26.11
N ARG A 281 -13.16 18.62 26.57
CA ARG A 281 -14.43 19.17 26.12
C ARG A 281 -14.26 19.77 24.72
N VAL A 282 -15.22 19.49 23.82
CA VAL A 282 -15.22 20.10 22.49
C VAL A 282 -15.49 21.60 22.63
N MET A 283 -14.55 22.42 22.15
CA MET A 283 -14.64 23.88 22.14
C MET A 283 -15.20 24.41 20.84
N GLY A 284 -15.03 23.68 19.74
CA GLY A 284 -15.45 24.05 18.41
C GLY A 284 -15.02 23.01 17.39
N THR A 285 -15.01 23.37 16.12
CA THR A 285 -14.59 22.47 15.04
C THR A 285 -13.72 23.18 14.00
N ILE A 286 -12.82 22.42 13.36
CA ILE A 286 -12.25 22.76 12.06
C ILE A 286 -12.99 21.92 11.03
N LYS A 287 -13.47 22.55 9.99
CA LYS A 287 -14.17 21.91 8.89
C LYS A 287 -13.47 22.20 7.59
N LEU A 288 -13.11 21.14 6.89
CA LEU A 288 -12.43 21.18 5.61
C LEU A 288 -13.44 20.81 4.52
N TYR A 289 -13.34 21.46 3.36
CA TYR A 289 -14.23 21.20 2.22
C TYR A 289 -13.45 20.99 0.94
N GLU A 290 -14.01 20.18 0.07
CA GLU A 290 -13.60 20.06 -1.32
C GLU A 290 -14.75 20.33 -2.27
N ALA A 291 -14.42 20.80 -3.47
CA ALA A 291 -15.40 21.07 -4.52
C ALA A 291 -16.03 19.76 -5.05
N LYS A 292 -17.22 19.85 -5.65
CA LYS A 292 -17.94 18.71 -6.23
C LYS A 292 -17.16 17.94 -7.30
N ASN A 293 -16.25 18.59 -7.99
CA ASN A 293 -15.40 18.01 -9.03
C ASN A 293 -14.02 17.55 -8.50
N ARG A 294 -13.72 17.77 -7.23
CA ARG A 294 -12.48 17.40 -6.56
C ARG A 294 -12.84 16.72 -5.24
N LEU A 295 -12.99 15.41 -5.27
CA LEU A 295 -13.31 14.67 -4.07
C LEU A 295 -12.15 14.73 -3.09
N PHE A 296 -12.43 14.67 -1.78
CA PHE A 296 -11.42 14.38 -0.77
C PHE A 296 -10.75 13.06 -1.18
N SER A 297 -9.84 13.17 -2.13
CA SER A 297 -9.03 12.04 -2.51
C SER A 297 -8.13 11.68 -1.34
N SER A 298 -7.59 10.48 -1.40
CA SER A 298 -6.56 9.87 -0.58
C SER A 298 -5.46 10.77 0.04
N LYS A 299 -5.51 12.08 -0.13
CA LYS A 299 -4.55 13.04 0.44
C LYS A 299 -4.76 13.33 1.92
N ILE A 300 -5.96 13.19 2.47
CA ILE A 300 -6.28 13.67 3.83
C ILE A 300 -6.96 12.62 4.72
N GLY A 301 -7.36 11.47 4.21
CA GLY A 301 -8.08 10.55 5.03
C GLY A 301 -8.16 9.12 4.55
N ARG A 302 -7.22 8.35 4.94
CA ARG A 302 -7.40 6.96 5.42
C ARG A 302 -6.26 6.63 6.37
#